data_8b83449c2f666483d0b8252863be780d
#
_entry.id   8b83449c2f666483d0b8252863be780d
#
_cell.length_a   1.000
_cell.length_b   1.000
_cell.length_c   1.000
_cell.angle_alpha   90.00
_cell.angle_beta   90.00
_cell.angle_gamma   90.00
#
_symmetry.space_group_name_H-M   'P 1'
#
loop_
_entity.id
_entity.type
_entity.pdbx_description
1 polymer ?
#
loop_
_entity_poly.entity_id
_entity_poly.type
_entity_poly.pdbx_seq_one_letter_code
_entity_poly.pdbx_strand_id
1 'polypeptide(L)'
;LATNKEKLLESAQKNLSKKQYTKAIKDFAKIVEMEPGDIRSRQKLAELYVRANKSSEAYEQYEAIARYYSSNGFYLKAIAIYKQMQR
;
A
#
# COMPACT_ATOMS: atom_id res chain seq x y z
N LEU A 1 -9.96 -22.84 -5.93
CA LEU A 1 -10.71 -21.86 -5.14
C LEU A 1 -9.85 -20.63 -4.85
N ALA A 2 -10.45 -19.46 -4.91
CA ALA A 2 -9.73 -18.22 -4.63
C ALA A 2 -9.39 -18.10 -3.15
N THR A 3 -8.17 -17.63 -2.85
CA THR A 3 -7.76 -17.34 -1.48
C THR A 3 -8.45 -16.05 -0.99
N ASN A 4 -8.37 -15.79 0.32
CA ASN A 4 -8.90 -14.53 0.86
C ASN A 4 -8.20 -13.33 0.26
N LYS A 5 -6.88 -13.40 0.06
CA LYS A 5 -6.11 -12.34 -0.58
C LYS A 5 -6.59 -12.08 -2.00
N GLU A 6 -6.78 -13.15 -2.79
CA GLU A 6 -7.25 -13.02 -4.16
C GLU A 6 -8.61 -12.35 -4.23
N LYS A 7 -9.52 -12.73 -3.32
CA LYS A 7 -10.85 -12.11 -3.23
C LYS A 7 -10.76 -10.62 -2.88
N LEU A 8 -9.87 -10.28 -1.96
CA LEU A 8 -9.66 -8.88 -1.58
C LEU A 8 -9.05 -8.06 -2.70
N LEU A 9 -8.08 -8.62 -3.44
CA LEU A 9 -7.49 -7.94 -4.60
C LEU A 9 -8.54 -7.70 -5.68
N GLU A 10 -9.38 -8.68 -5.94
CA GLU A 10 -10.46 -8.56 -6.91
C GLU A 10 -11.43 -7.45 -6.49
N SER A 11 -11.82 -7.45 -5.22
CA SER A 11 -12.69 -6.41 -4.66
C SER A 11 -12.04 -5.03 -4.78
N ALA A 12 -10.76 -4.93 -4.44
CA ALA A 12 -10.02 -3.67 -4.51
C ALA A 12 -9.99 -3.12 -5.94
N GLN A 13 -9.68 -3.97 -6.92
CA GLN A 13 -9.64 -3.56 -8.31
C GLN A 13 -11.00 -3.12 -8.82
N LYS A 14 -12.05 -3.82 -8.43
CA LYS A 14 -13.41 -3.46 -8.76
C LYS A 14 -13.77 -2.09 -8.17
N ASN A 15 -13.42 -1.88 -6.91
CA ASN A 15 -13.67 -0.60 -6.25
C ASN A 15 -12.89 0.53 -6.90
N LEU A 16 -11.63 0.29 -7.29
CA LEU A 16 -10.84 1.28 -8.00
C LEU A 16 -11.46 1.66 -9.34
N SER A 17 -11.94 0.67 -10.09
CA SER A 17 -12.56 0.92 -11.40
C SER A 17 -13.82 1.77 -11.27
N LYS A 18 -14.50 1.69 -10.14
CA LYS A 18 -15.69 2.48 -9.83
C LYS A 18 -15.36 3.78 -9.09
N LYS A 19 -14.08 4.08 -8.90
CA LYS A 19 -13.60 5.24 -8.15
C LYS A 19 -14.09 5.28 -6.72
N GLN A 20 -14.34 4.11 -6.14
CA GLN A 20 -14.76 3.97 -4.74
C GLN A 20 -13.50 3.78 -3.87
N TYR A 21 -12.77 4.87 -3.69
CA TYR A 21 -11.43 4.81 -3.08
C TYR A 21 -11.45 4.41 -1.60
N THR A 22 -12.46 4.85 -0.85
CA THR A 22 -12.58 4.47 0.56
C THR A 22 -12.73 2.95 0.71
N LYS A 23 -13.49 2.32 -0.16
CA LYS A 23 -13.68 0.87 -0.15
C LYS A 23 -12.40 0.16 -0.57
N ALA A 24 -11.71 0.68 -1.59
CA ALA A 24 -10.44 0.11 -2.04
C ALA A 24 -9.39 0.18 -0.92
N ILE A 25 -9.33 1.28 -0.18
CA ILE A 25 -8.45 1.43 0.98
C ILE A 25 -8.71 0.32 2.01
N LYS A 26 -9.97 0.06 2.32
CA LYS A 26 -10.31 -1.00 3.27
C LYS A 26 -9.84 -2.36 2.80
N ASP A 27 -9.98 -2.64 1.50
CA ASP A 27 -9.54 -3.92 0.93
C ASP A 27 -8.02 -4.07 1.03
N PHE A 28 -7.26 -3.04 0.60
CA PHE A 28 -5.80 -3.08 0.67
C PHE A 28 -5.29 -3.09 2.11
N ALA A 29 -5.95 -2.38 3.02
CA ALA A 29 -5.57 -2.41 4.43
C ALA A 29 -5.69 -3.82 5.02
N LYS A 30 -6.74 -4.55 4.65
CA LYS A 30 -6.90 -5.94 5.08
C LYS A 30 -5.81 -6.84 4.50
N ILE A 31 -5.45 -6.64 3.23
CA ILE A 31 -4.37 -7.42 2.61
C ILE A 31 -3.05 -7.19 3.35
N VAL A 32 -2.72 -5.94 3.64
CA VAL A 32 -1.50 -5.58 4.35
C VAL A 32 -1.50 -6.15 5.77
N GLU A 33 -2.65 -6.21 6.42
CA GLU A 33 -2.78 -6.81 7.73
C GLU A 33 -2.52 -8.32 7.67
N MET A 34 -3.03 -8.98 6.64
CA MET A 34 -2.82 -10.43 6.45
C MET A 34 -1.39 -10.76 6.04
N GLU A 35 -0.81 -9.93 5.19
CA GLU A 35 0.54 -10.13 4.65
C GLU A 35 1.33 -8.83 4.75
N PRO A 36 1.92 -8.54 5.92
CA PRO A 36 2.66 -7.29 6.12
C PRO A 36 3.85 -7.10 5.17
N GLY A 37 4.39 -8.19 4.64
CA GLY A 37 5.49 -8.15 3.67
C GLY A 37 5.06 -7.94 2.22
N ASP A 38 3.78 -7.82 1.96
CA ASP A 38 3.29 -7.56 0.61
C ASP A 38 3.50 -6.08 0.27
N ILE A 39 4.70 -5.79 -0.23
CA ILE A 39 5.12 -4.42 -0.53
C ILE A 39 4.26 -3.79 -1.62
N ARG A 40 3.85 -4.57 -2.58
CA ARG A 40 3.03 -4.10 -3.70
C ARG A 40 1.68 -3.57 -3.22
N SER A 41 1.02 -4.33 -2.36
CA SER A 41 -0.26 -3.91 -1.78
C SER A 41 -0.09 -2.73 -0.85
N ARG A 42 1.00 -2.71 -0.08
CA ARG A 42 1.32 -1.60 0.81
C ARG A 42 1.54 -0.30 0.03
N GLN A 43 2.22 -0.40 -1.12
CA GLN A 43 2.44 0.76 -1.98
C GLN A 43 1.13 1.30 -2.55
N LYS A 44 0.24 0.41 -2.98
CA LYS A 44 -1.10 0.81 -3.43
C LYS A 44 -1.87 1.51 -2.33
N LEU A 45 -1.80 0.96 -1.13
CA LEU A 45 -2.47 1.55 0.03
C LEU A 45 -1.93 2.96 0.32
N ALA A 46 -0.61 3.12 0.28
CA ALA A 46 0.01 4.43 0.50
C ALA A 46 -0.47 5.46 -0.53
N GLU A 47 -0.47 5.08 -1.81
CA GLU A 47 -0.94 5.95 -2.88
C GLU A 47 -2.40 6.36 -2.70
N LEU A 48 -3.23 5.43 -2.28
CA LEU A 48 -4.64 5.71 -2.02
C LEU A 48 -4.84 6.62 -0.80
N TYR A 49 -4.03 6.46 0.23
CA TYR A 49 -4.06 7.37 1.38
C TYR A 49 -3.67 8.79 0.98
N VAL A 50 -2.65 8.94 0.12
CA VAL A 50 -2.28 10.25 -0.41
C VAL A 50 -3.46 10.87 -1.15
N ARG A 51 -4.09 10.09 -2.02
CA ARG A 51 -5.24 10.55 -2.78
C ARG A 51 -6.42 10.96 -1.88
N ALA A 52 -6.59 10.24 -0.77
CA ALA A 52 -7.64 10.54 0.19
C ALA A 52 -7.26 11.66 1.17
N ASN A 53 -6.12 12.26 0.97
CA ASN A 53 -5.59 13.33 1.84
C ASN A 53 -5.34 12.85 3.26
N LYS A 54 -4.95 11.59 3.41
CA LYS A 54 -4.61 10.96 4.68
C LYS A 54 -3.10 10.83 4.80
N SER A 55 -2.43 11.96 5.00
CA SER A 55 -0.97 12.04 4.96
C SER A 55 -0.28 11.18 6.01
N SER A 56 -0.80 11.13 7.24
CA SER A 56 -0.20 10.34 8.32
C SER A 56 -0.23 8.85 8.00
N GLU A 57 -1.37 8.37 7.52
CA GLU A 57 -1.53 6.98 7.16
C GLU A 57 -0.64 6.61 5.97
N ALA A 58 -0.55 7.51 4.99
CA ALA A 58 0.34 7.30 3.84
C ALA A 58 1.79 7.21 4.29
N TYR A 59 2.21 8.11 5.18
CA TYR A 59 3.56 8.14 5.71
C TYR A 59 3.94 6.83 6.38
N GLU A 60 3.05 6.27 7.19
CA GLU A 60 3.29 4.99 7.87
C GLU A 60 3.54 3.87 6.86
N GLN A 61 2.78 3.84 5.77
CA GLN A 61 2.96 2.83 4.74
C GLN A 61 4.29 3.00 4.01
N TYR A 62 4.62 4.23 3.62
CA TYR A 62 5.89 4.49 2.94
C TYR A 62 7.08 4.19 3.83
N GLU A 63 7.01 4.51 5.12
CA GLU A 63 8.09 4.20 6.05
C GLU A 63 8.31 2.68 6.14
N ALA A 64 7.24 1.91 6.23
CA ALA A 64 7.33 0.45 6.25
C ALA A 64 7.97 -0.09 4.97
N ILE A 65 7.61 0.45 3.82
CA ILE A 65 8.20 0.06 2.53
C ILE A 65 9.70 0.38 2.50
N ALA A 66 10.06 1.60 2.91
CA ALA A 66 11.46 2.02 2.91
C ALA A 66 12.30 1.13 3.84
N ARG A 67 11.78 0.80 5.00
CA ARG A 67 12.46 -0.11 5.93
C ARG A 67 12.65 -1.49 5.34
N TYR A 68 11.63 -2.01 4.68
CA TYR A 68 11.73 -3.30 4.00
C TYR A 68 12.86 -3.28 2.98
N TYR A 69 12.92 -2.27 2.14
CA TYR A 69 13.98 -2.16 1.14
C TYR A 69 15.35 -2.02 1.79
N SER A 70 15.48 -1.17 2.81
CA SER A 70 16.75 -1.00 3.52
C SER A 70 17.23 -2.28 4.16
N SER A 71 16.33 -3.00 4.81
CA SER A 71 16.66 -4.25 5.51
C SER A 71 17.08 -5.36 4.54
N ASN A 72 16.67 -5.27 3.29
CA ASN A 72 17.00 -6.26 2.27
C ASN A 72 18.12 -5.79 1.33
N GLY A 73 18.77 -4.67 1.64
CA GLY A 73 19.90 -4.18 0.86
C GLY A 73 19.51 -3.41 -0.40
N PHE A 74 18.24 -3.12 -0.61
CA PHE A 74 17.76 -2.36 -1.76
C PHE A 74 17.80 -0.87 -1.46
N TYR A 75 19.00 -0.33 -1.25
CA TYR A 75 19.16 1.02 -0.73
C TYR A 75 18.67 2.11 -1.68
N LEU A 76 18.86 1.94 -2.99
CA LEU A 76 18.38 2.92 -3.97
C LEU A 76 16.85 2.99 -3.97
N LYS A 77 16.20 1.84 -3.83
CA LYS A 77 14.75 1.80 -3.73
C LYS A 77 14.26 2.46 -2.45
N ALA A 78 14.96 2.23 -1.35
CA ALA A 78 14.62 2.88 -0.08
C ALA A 78 14.73 4.41 -0.19
N ILE A 79 15.81 4.89 -0.82
CA ILE A 79 16.01 6.32 -1.04
C ILE A 79 14.88 6.91 -1.87
N ALA A 80 14.46 6.21 -2.92
CA ALA A 80 13.36 6.66 -3.77
C ALA A 80 12.06 6.81 -2.96
N ILE A 81 11.79 5.86 -2.05
CA ILE A 81 10.61 5.93 -1.20
C ILE A 81 10.71 7.12 -0.22
N TYR A 82 11.87 7.32 0.41
CA TYR A 82 12.06 8.47 1.32
C TYR A 82 11.86 9.80 0.58
N LYS A 83 12.32 9.91 -0.65
CA LYS A 83 12.08 11.12 -1.45
C LYS A 83 10.59 11.32 -1.73
N GLN A 84 9.87 10.25 -1.99
CA GLN A 84 8.43 10.30 -2.23
C GLN A 84 7.69 10.80 -0.98
N MET A 85 8.16 10.42 0.22
CA MET A 85 7.57 10.84 1.48
C MET A 85 7.70 12.35 1.72
N GLN A 86 8.66 13.00 1.08
CA GLN A 86 8.92 14.45 1.26
C GLN A 86 8.03 15.33 0.40
N ARG A 87 7.23 14.74 -0.45
CA ARG A 87 6.30 15.50 -1.29
C ARG A 87 4.94 15.77 -0.59
#